data_2c3db5cbc016cdcac1d035dc4f8d7f50
#
_entry.id   2c3db5cbc016cdcac1d035dc4f8d7f50
#
_cell.length_a   1.000
_cell.length_b   1.000
_cell.length_c   1.000
_cell.angle_alpha   90.00
_cell.angle_beta   90.00
_cell.angle_gamma   90.00
#
_symmetry.space_group_name_H-M   'P 1'
#
loop_
_entity.id
_entity.type
_entity.pdbx_description
1 polymer ?
#
loop_
_entity_poly.entity_id
_entity_poly.type
_entity_poly.pdbx_seq_one_letter_code
_entity_poly.pdbx_strand_id
1 'polypeptide(L)' 'MQYVDVRTPAEFRANHIRGFKNIPLHELPKRANELSKEKEVIVICQSGMRSTKASRLLKKLGFAHVTNVKGGMNAWT' A
#
# COMPACT_ATOMS: atom_id res chain seq x y z
N MET A 1 6.32 -11.02 4.08
CA MET A 1 5.93 -9.62 3.89
C MET A 1 4.84 -9.51 2.83
N GLN A 2 4.00 -8.53 2.99
CA GLN A 2 2.91 -8.26 2.07
C GLN A 2 3.15 -6.90 1.43
N TYR A 3 3.16 -6.85 0.11
CA TYR A 3 3.47 -5.63 -0.64
C TYR A 3 2.20 -5.10 -1.30
N VAL A 4 1.82 -3.87 -0.98
CA VAL A 4 0.56 -3.26 -1.43
C VAL A 4 0.81 -1.93 -2.11
N ASP A 5 0.30 -1.82 -3.34
CA ASP A 5 0.32 -0.58 -4.11
C ASP A 5 -1.08 0.04 -4.01
N VAL A 6 -1.17 1.21 -3.40
CA VAL A 6 -2.46 1.86 -3.14
C VAL A 6 -2.82 2.92 -4.18
N ARG A 7 -2.12 2.90 -5.33
CA ARG A 7 -2.46 3.77 -6.46
C ARG A 7 -3.73 3.26 -7.15
N THR A 8 -4.23 4.04 -8.09
CA THR A 8 -5.40 3.62 -8.88
C THR A 8 -5.05 2.42 -9.77
N PRO A 9 -6.06 1.63 -10.18
CA PRO A 9 -5.80 0.52 -11.11
C PRO A 9 -5.17 0.98 -12.43
N ALA A 10 -5.55 2.17 -12.93
CA ALA A 10 -4.96 2.69 -14.15
C ALA A 10 -3.47 2.99 -13.99
N GLU A 11 -3.08 3.60 -12.87
CA GLU A 11 -1.68 3.84 -12.58
C GLU A 11 -0.91 2.53 -12.48
N PHE A 12 -1.47 1.56 -11.79
CA PHE A 12 -0.84 0.25 -11.59
C PHE A 12 -0.64 -0.46 -12.93
N ARG A 13 -1.65 -0.45 -13.80
CA ARG A 13 -1.55 -1.08 -15.11
C ARG A 13 -0.49 -0.42 -15.99
N ALA A 14 -0.36 0.90 -15.90
CA ALA A 14 0.62 1.63 -16.69
C ALA A 14 2.05 1.30 -16.29
N ASN A 15 2.29 1.13 -15.00
CA ASN A 15 3.62 0.84 -14.47
C ASN A 15 3.52 0.45 -13.01
N HIS A 16 4.11 -0.69 -12.63
CA HIS A 16 4.11 -1.10 -11.23
C HIS A 16 5.33 -1.95 -10.92
N ILE A 17 5.60 -2.10 -9.63
CA ILE A 17 6.69 -2.93 -9.16
C ILE A 17 6.18 -4.37 -9.02
N ARG A 18 6.92 -5.30 -9.63
CA ARG A 18 6.59 -6.72 -9.55
C ARG A 18 6.52 -7.17 -8.09
N GLY A 19 5.48 -7.91 -7.76
CA GLY A 19 5.28 -8.43 -6.41
C GLY A 19 4.35 -7.58 -5.55
N PHE A 20 4.01 -6.37 -5.97
CA PHE A 20 3.03 -5.55 -5.26
C PHE A 20 1.62 -5.88 -5.74
N LYS A 21 0.71 -6.06 -4.78
CA LYS A 21 -0.70 -6.25 -5.04
C LYS A 21 -1.37 -4.88 -5.08
N ASN A 22 -2.19 -4.63 -6.09
CA ASN A 22 -2.91 -3.36 -6.17
C ASN A 22 -4.18 -3.40 -5.34
N ILE A 23 -4.20 -2.61 -4.28
CA ILE A 23 -5.41 -2.34 -3.50
C ILE A 23 -5.51 -0.81 -3.42
N PRO A 24 -6.29 -0.17 -4.29
CA PRO A 24 -6.39 1.28 -4.28
C PRO A 24 -6.82 1.82 -2.92
N LEU A 25 -6.33 3.00 -2.56
CA LEU A 25 -6.59 3.59 -1.24
C LEU A 25 -8.09 3.60 -0.90
N HIS A 26 -8.94 3.98 -1.85
CA HIS A 26 -10.38 4.07 -1.59
C HIS A 26 -11.04 2.70 -1.37
N GLU A 27 -10.40 1.61 -1.80
CA GLU A 27 -10.91 0.25 -1.60
C GLU A 27 -10.30 -0.41 -0.36
N LEU A 28 -9.26 0.17 0.20
CA LEU A 28 -8.52 -0.45 1.29
C LEU A 28 -9.39 -0.79 2.50
N PRO A 29 -10.34 0.06 2.94
CA PRO A 29 -11.17 -0.30 4.08
C PRO A 29 -11.96 -1.59 3.88
N LYS A 30 -12.42 -1.84 2.65
CA LYS A 30 -13.18 -3.05 2.33
C LYS A 30 -12.30 -4.26 2.09
N ARG A 31 -11.07 -4.04 1.63
CA ARG A 31 -10.18 -5.10 1.19
C ARG A 31 -9.03 -5.39 2.15
N ALA A 32 -8.97 -4.70 3.28
CA ALA A 32 -7.90 -4.95 4.26
C ALA A 32 -7.90 -6.39 4.77
N ASN A 33 -9.04 -7.06 4.73
CA ASN A 33 -9.14 -8.47 5.12
C ASN A 33 -8.44 -9.43 4.16
N GLU A 34 -7.98 -8.95 3.02
CA GLU A 34 -7.12 -9.74 2.12
C GLU A 34 -5.70 -9.82 2.64
N LEU A 35 -5.37 -9.03 3.68
CA LEU A 35 -4.04 -8.96 4.26
C LEU A 35 -4.05 -9.58 5.66
N SER A 36 -2.91 -10.15 6.04
CA SER A 36 -2.73 -10.68 7.40
C SER A 36 -2.25 -9.56 8.33
N LYS A 37 -2.95 -9.36 9.45
CA LYS A 37 -2.57 -8.35 10.43
C LYS A 37 -1.27 -8.69 11.16
N GLU A 38 -0.88 -9.96 11.14
CA GLU A 38 0.30 -10.44 11.87
C GLU A 38 1.58 -10.30 11.07
N LYS A 39 1.47 -10.10 9.75
CA LYS A 39 2.63 -9.97 8.87
C LYS A 39 2.85 -8.52 8.51
N GLU A 40 4.11 -8.16 8.29
CA GLU A 40 4.44 -6.81 7.88
C GLU A 40 3.81 -6.47 6.53
N VAL A 41 3.29 -5.24 6.41
CA VAL A 41 2.74 -4.71 5.17
C VAL A 41 3.63 -3.56 4.71
N ILE A 42 4.08 -3.65 3.47
CA ILE A 42 4.86 -2.59 2.82
C ILE A 42 3.92 -1.88 1.85
N VAL A 43 3.73 -0.59 2.03
CA VAL A 43 2.75 0.19 1.27
C VAL A 43 3.46 1.21 0.39
N ILE A 44 3.06 1.29 -0.88
CA ILE A 44 3.63 2.26 -1.83
C ILE A 44 2.52 3.00 -2.57
N CYS A 45 2.79 4.25 -2.92
CA CYS A 45 2.00 5.01 -3.88
C CYS A 45 2.95 5.79 -4.78
N GLN A 46 2.48 6.82 -5.49
CA GLN A 46 3.33 7.55 -6.43
C GLN A 46 4.35 8.43 -5.71
N SER A 47 3.90 9.24 -4.73
CA SER A 47 4.75 10.24 -4.06
C SER A 47 4.90 10.02 -2.55
N GLY A 48 4.13 9.10 -1.98
CA GLY A 48 4.12 8.84 -0.54
C GLY A 48 2.91 9.40 0.20
N MET A 49 2.10 10.25 -0.42
CA MET A 49 0.95 10.86 0.26
C MET A 49 -0.18 9.87 0.51
N ARG A 50 -0.60 9.15 -0.53
CA ARG A 50 -1.67 8.15 -0.39
C ARG A 50 -1.24 6.98 0.50
N SER A 51 0.02 6.56 0.38
CA SER A 51 0.53 5.46 1.21
C SER A 51 0.67 5.86 2.68
N THR A 52 0.90 7.14 2.97
CA THR A 52 0.86 7.63 4.36
C THR A 52 -0.53 7.47 4.94
N LYS A 53 -1.56 7.85 4.19
CA LYS A 53 -2.95 7.67 4.63
C LYS A 53 -3.30 6.19 4.78
N ALA A 54 -2.87 5.38 3.82
CA ALA A 54 -3.10 3.93 3.86
C ALA A 54 -2.43 3.30 5.09
N SER A 55 -1.22 3.72 5.40
CA SER A 55 -0.49 3.20 6.58
C SER A 55 -1.22 3.52 7.87
N ARG A 56 -1.74 4.75 7.99
CA ARG A 56 -2.52 5.14 9.16
C ARG A 56 -3.80 4.32 9.29
N LEU A 57 -4.48 4.11 8.17
CA LEU A 57 -5.70 3.31 8.15
C LEU A 57 -5.42 1.88 8.60
N LEU A 58 -4.39 1.27 8.05
CA LEU A 58 -4.03 -0.11 8.40
C LEU A 58 -3.69 -0.23 9.87
N LYS A 59 -2.92 0.71 10.42
CA LYS A 59 -2.61 0.71 11.86
C LYS A 59 -3.88 0.82 12.70
N LYS A 60 -4.81 1.66 12.29
CA LYS A 60 -6.10 1.83 12.96
C LYS A 60 -6.91 0.54 12.93
N LEU A 61 -6.78 -0.25 11.86
CA LEU A 61 -7.46 -1.54 11.71
C LEU A 61 -6.76 -2.69 12.44
N GLY A 62 -5.67 -2.42 13.12
CA GLY A 62 -5.00 -3.42 13.94
C GLY A 62 -3.75 -4.05 13.32
N PHE A 63 -3.27 -3.51 12.21
CA PHE A 63 -2.01 -3.98 11.62
C PHE A 63 -0.84 -3.42 12.43
N ALA A 64 -0.07 -4.30 13.05
CA ALA A 64 1.00 -3.91 13.96
C ALA A 64 2.25 -3.43 13.22
N HIS A 65 2.52 -3.96 12.03
CA HIS A 65 3.75 -3.70 11.30
C HIS A 65 3.44 -3.19 9.91
N VAL A 66 3.48 -1.86 9.75
CA VAL A 66 3.22 -1.21 8.45
C VAL A 66 4.38 -0.28 8.13
N THR A 67 4.95 -0.46 6.96
CA THR A 67 6.04 0.39 6.46
C THR A 67 5.57 1.11 5.20
N ASN A 68 5.73 2.42 5.21
CA ASN A 68 5.44 3.26 4.05
C ASN A 68 6.74 3.45 3.25
N VAL A 69 6.70 3.16 1.95
CA VAL A 69 7.86 3.43 1.08
C VAL A 69 7.96 4.95 0.88
N LYS A 70 8.90 5.57 1.56
CA LYS A 70 9.08 7.01 1.54
C LYS A 70 9.38 7.50 0.12
N GLY A 71 8.62 8.50 -0.34
CA GLY A 71 8.77 9.01 -1.69
C GLY A 71 8.09 8.18 -2.77
N GLY A 72 7.59 6.99 -2.43
CA GLY A 72 6.82 6.14 -3.33
C GLY A 72 7.56 5.75 -4.59
N MET A 73 6.80 5.57 -5.68
CA MET A 73 7.35 5.20 -6.99
C MET A 73 8.37 6.22 -7.49
N ASN A 74 8.17 7.51 -7.16
CA ASN A 74 9.09 8.56 -7.60
C ASN A 74 10.51 8.36 -7.07
N ALA A 75 10.64 7.79 -5.88
CA ALA A 75 11.94 7.56 -5.25
C ALA A 75 12.46 6.12 -5.45
N TRP A 76 11.67 5.28 -6.08
CA TRP A 76 12.04 3.88 -6.29
C TRP A 76 13.07 3.76 -7.41
N THR A 77 14.14 3.08 -7.16
CA THR A 77 15.21 2.89 -8.16
C THR A 77 15.53 1.41 -8.34
#